data_4ac9ca560555fd1634d16eaaf2165f5d
#
_entry.id   4ac9ca560555fd1634d16eaaf2165f5d
#
_cell.length_a   1.000
_cell.length_b   1.000
_cell.length_c   1.000
_cell.angle_alpha   90.00
_cell.angle_beta   90.00
_cell.angle_gamma   90.00
#
_symmetry.space_group_name_H-M   'P 1'
#
loop_
_entity.id
_entity.type
_entity.pdbx_description
1 polymer ?
#
loop_
_entity_poly.entity_id
_entity_poly.type
_entity_poly.pdbx_seq_one_letter_code
_entity_poly.pdbx_strand_id
1 'polypeptide(L)'
;MNKNISQEKDLSYVVRELGHYHLRQIVTSEDGSTIKYYHVFVNSQFEEGFMILGRRPDGKGSISFMKTLTPEEVEAGMQPSFMQNAFAYANEGKELYMDPVDVDKVGNYLYILHGESQKLVQIDAKTFKEIYEYDFKFYELNFVPGRLMAYDGKFSTEFEVVSRNGGVAMVQTQQQAIFPFPGLPQETVYTDAYDRPSYTSSMTRVFISKDRDAVCWSGANGYDPFFSYQNCFDYFKNRKVIKLFQNLDDDVYVISRDGGQTKIT
;
A
#
# COMPACT_ATOMS: atom_id res chain seq x y z
N MET A 1 6.81 23.76 22.90
CA MET A 1 6.03 24.80 23.64
C MET A 1 5.39 24.14 24.84
N ASN A 2 5.62 24.61 26.06
CA ASN A 2 5.01 24.04 27.26
C ASN A 2 3.57 24.58 27.39
N LYS A 3 2.59 23.67 27.49
CA LYS A 3 1.18 24.05 27.68
C LYS A 3 0.74 23.63 29.09
N ASN A 4 0.12 24.54 29.83
CA ASN A 4 -0.55 24.18 31.07
C ASN A 4 -1.89 23.53 30.72
N ILE A 5 -2.12 22.27 31.15
CA ILE A 5 -3.31 21.49 30.79
C ILE A 5 -4.35 21.42 31.90
N SER A 6 -3.92 21.55 33.17
CA SER A 6 -4.83 21.58 34.33
C SER A 6 -4.14 22.15 35.56
N GLN A 7 -4.92 22.69 36.49
CA GLN A 7 -4.54 23.06 37.86
C GLN A 7 -5.32 22.22 38.89
N GLU A 8 -6.12 21.30 38.46
CA GLU A 8 -6.92 20.43 39.32
C GLU A 8 -6.06 19.36 39.97
N LYS A 9 -6.48 18.90 41.16
CA LYS A 9 -5.83 17.82 41.91
C LYS A 9 -5.81 16.52 41.08
N ASP A 10 -6.91 16.22 40.42
CA ASP A 10 -7.09 15.04 39.59
C ASP A 10 -7.14 15.43 38.12
N LEU A 11 -6.18 14.93 37.32
CA LEU A 11 -6.09 15.23 35.91
C LEU A 11 -6.89 14.19 35.10
N SER A 12 -7.88 14.68 34.35
CA SER A 12 -8.51 13.94 33.26
C SER A 12 -8.26 14.70 31.96
N TYR A 13 -7.44 14.14 31.08
CA TYR A 13 -7.10 14.79 29.81
C TYR A 13 -7.07 13.76 28.67
N VAL A 14 -7.79 14.06 27.58
CA VAL A 14 -7.83 13.20 26.39
C VAL A 14 -6.76 13.69 25.42
N VAL A 15 -5.77 12.85 25.17
CA VAL A 15 -4.76 13.06 24.12
C VAL A 15 -5.35 12.53 22.81
N ARG A 16 -5.47 13.39 21.80
CA ARG A 16 -6.12 13.07 20.52
C ARG A 16 -5.14 12.76 19.40
N GLU A 17 -3.89 13.08 19.59
CA GLU A 17 -2.84 12.89 18.57
C GLU A 17 -1.90 11.77 18.99
N LEU A 18 -1.45 10.99 18.01
CA LEU A 18 -0.42 9.97 18.26
C LEU A 18 0.91 10.65 18.60
N GLY A 19 1.67 10.04 19.49
CA GLY A 19 2.99 10.57 19.82
C GLY A 19 3.48 10.26 21.21
N HIS A 20 4.66 10.79 21.50
CA HIS A 20 5.32 10.70 22.79
C HIS A 20 5.23 12.05 23.50
N TYR A 21 4.60 12.06 24.67
CA TYR A 21 4.35 13.24 25.46
C TYR A 21 5.09 13.19 26.79
N HIS A 22 5.63 14.33 27.18
CA HIS A 22 6.24 14.53 28.49
C HIS A 22 5.30 15.38 29.34
N LEU A 23 4.73 14.78 30.38
CA LEU A 23 3.93 15.51 31.35
C LEU A 23 4.78 15.88 32.56
N ARG A 24 4.63 17.09 33.04
CA ARG A 24 5.25 17.60 34.25
C ARG A 24 4.17 17.99 35.23
N GLN A 25 4.13 17.27 36.35
CA GLN A 25 3.28 17.63 37.47
C GLN A 25 4.10 18.45 38.50
N ILE A 26 3.56 19.58 38.90
CA ILE A 26 4.15 20.43 39.93
C ILE A 26 3.13 20.50 41.08
N VAL A 27 3.55 20.07 42.26
CA VAL A 27 2.77 20.20 43.50
C VAL A 27 3.45 21.22 44.36
N THR A 28 2.74 22.28 44.76
CA THR A 28 3.25 23.38 45.60
C THR A 28 2.52 23.37 46.93
N SER A 29 3.26 23.46 48.01
CA SER A 29 2.77 23.66 49.38
C SER A 29 3.45 24.87 50.00
N GLU A 30 3.11 25.18 51.24
CA GLU A 30 3.80 26.25 52.03
C GLU A 30 5.27 25.97 52.24
N ASP A 31 5.66 24.66 52.28
CA ASP A 31 7.03 24.20 52.53
C ASP A 31 7.88 24.08 51.25
N GLY A 32 7.29 24.28 50.05
CA GLY A 32 8.01 24.19 48.79
C GLY A 32 7.26 23.52 47.66
N SER A 33 8.00 23.18 46.59
CA SER A 33 7.43 22.55 45.39
C SER A 33 8.12 21.24 45.06
N THR A 34 7.33 20.25 44.68
CA THR A 34 7.80 18.95 44.18
C THR A 34 7.39 18.80 42.71
N ILE A 35 8.32 18.26 41.90
CA ILE A 35 8.10 18.05 40.45
C ILE A 35 8.19 16.57 40.18
N LYS A 36 7.20 16.05 39.39
CA LYS A 36 7.19 14.69 38.88
C LYS A 36 7.01 14.71 37.37
N TYR A 37 7.76 13.87 36.68
CA TYR A 37 7.69 13.72 35.21
C TYR A 37 7.05 12.39 34.90
N TYR A 38 6.23 12.40 33.86
CA TYR A 38 5.61 11.21 33.28
C TYR A 38 5.86 11.19 31.78
N HIS A 39 6.10 10.01 31.23
CA HIS A 39 6.18 9.74 29.81
C HIS A 39 4.89 9.04 29.39
N VAL A 40 4.19 9.63 28.44
CA VAL A 40 2.92 9.09 27.91
C VAL A 40 3.13 8.79 26.43
N PHE A 41 2.93 7.53 26.07
CA PHE A 41 2.94 7.09 24.68
C PHE A 41 1.51 6.90 24.23
N VAL A 42 1.15 7.59 23.15
CA VAL A 42 -0.16 7.43 22.51
C VAL A 42 0.07 6.76 21.17
N ASN A 43 -0.15 5.46 21.17
CA ASN A 43 0.05 4.61 20.00
C ASN A 43 -1.27 4.45 19.23
N SER A 44 -1.15 4.16 17.94
CA SER A 44 -2.30 3.77 17.13
C SER A 44 -2.75 2.35 17.49
N GLN A 45 -4.05 2.12 17.43
CA GLN A 45 -4.60 0.76 17.50
C GLN A 45 -4.29 -0.09 16.25
N PHE A 46 -3.79 0.53 15.18
CA PHE A 46 -3.45 -0.11 13.89
C PHE A 46 -1.94 -0.21 13.65
N GLU A 47 -1.11 -0.02 14.67
CA GLU A 47 0.34 0.10 14.48
C GLU A 47 1.01 -1.24 14.14
N GLU A 48 0.57 -2.33 14.78
CA GLU A 48 1.10 -3.67 14.55
C GLU A 48 -0.04 -4.67 14.41
N GLY A 49 -0.10 -5.35 13.26
CA GLY A 49 -1.15 -6.34 13.03
C GLY A 49 -1.28 -6.77 11.59
N PHE A 50 -2.33 -7.55 11.36
CA PHE A 50 -2.71 -8.02 10.04
C PHE A 50 -3.89 -7.21 9.52
N MET A 51 -3.73 -6.66 8.34
CA MET A 51 -4.81 -6.01 7.60
C MET A 51 -5.34 -6.98 6.53
N ILE A 52 -6.65 -7.04 6.39
CA ILE A 52 -7.33 -7.85 5.40
C ILE A 52 -8.24 -6.95 4.58
N LEU A 53 -7.94 -6.83 3.28
CA LEU A 53 -8.87 -6.25 2.33
C LEU A 53 -9.89 -7.29 1.92
N GLY A 54 -11.15 -7.01 2.12
CA GLY A 54 -12.26 -7.88 1.77
C GLY A 54 -13.27 -7.19 0.86
N ARG A 55 -14.10 -8.00 0.18
CA ARG A 55 -15.26 -7.56 -0.58
C ARG A 55 -16.52 -7.97 0.16
N ARG A 56 -17.36 -7.01 0.45
CA ARG A 56 -18.66 -7.23 1.12
C ARG A 56 -19.70 -7.82 0.14
N PRO A 57 -20.81 -8.38 0.63
CA PRO A 57 -21.89 -8.88 -0.23
C PRO A 57 -22.50 -7.81 -1.15
N ASP A 58 -22.47 -6.54 -0.76
CA ASP A 58 -22.93 -5.42 -1.58
C ASP A 58 -21.89 -4.97 -2.63
N GLY A 59 -20.73 -5.64 -2.70
CA GLY A 59 -19.65 -5.37 -3.64
C GLY A 59 -18.66 -4.31 -3.18
N LYS A 60 -18.91 -3.59 -2.10
CA LYS A 60 -18.01 -2.58 -1.55
C LYS A 60 -16.79 -3.19 -0.87
N GLY A 61 -15.71 -2.43 -0.83
CA GLY A 61 -14.52 -2.77 -0.06
C GLY A 61 -14.74 -2.69 1.44
N SER A 62 -13.99 -3.51 2.17
CA SER A 62 -13.90 -3.45 3.62
C SER A 62 -12.47 -3.77 4.06
N ILE A 63 -11.94 -3.00 4.97
CA ILE A 63 -10.70 -3.33 5.67
C ILE A 63 -11.06 -3.87 7.04
N SER A 64 -10.57 -5.06 7.35
CA SER A 64 -10.55 -5.61 8.70
C SER A 64 -9.11 -5.60 9.23
N PHE A 65 -8.97 -5.42 10.53
CA PHE A 65 -7.68 -5.37 11.19
C PHE A 65 -7.65 -6.29 12.40
N MET A 66 -6.59 -7.05 12.55
CA MET A 66 -6.33 -7.89 13.71
C MET A 66 -4.98 -7.46 14.32
N LYS A 67 -5.02 -6.94 15.55
CA LYS A 67 -3.82 -6.55 16.27
C LYS A 67 -2.97 -7.78 16.60
N THR A 68 -1.67 -7.69 16.36
CA THR A 68 -0.70 -8.66 16.88
C THR A 68 -0.45 -8.36 18.38
N LEU A 69 -0.45 -9.41 19.20
CA LEU A 69 -0.13 -9.28 20.61
C LEU A 69 1.38 -9.27 20.81
N THR A 70 1.85 -8.43 21.75
CA THR A 70 3.23 -8.49 22.22
C THR A 70 3.43 -9.72 23.12
N PRO A 71 4.69 -10.17 23.33
CA PRO A 71 4.95 -11.27 24.27
C PRO A 71 4.33 -11.05 25.66
N GLU A 72 4.39 -9.83 26.18
CA GLU A 72 3.84 -9.45 27.49
C GLU A 72 2.30 -9.52 27.50
N GLU A 73 1.65 -9.12 26.41
CA GLU A 73 0.20 -9.23 26.27
C GLU A 73 -0.23 -10.70 26.19
N VAL A 74 0.55 -11.56 25.52
CA VAL A 74 0.31 -13.01 25.47
C VAL A 74 0.48 -13.64 26.86
N GLU A 75 1.54 -13.30 27.58
CA GLU A 75 1.78 -13.75 28.97
C GLU A 75 0.67 -13.30 29.93
N ALA A 76 0.11 -12.12 29.70
CA ALA A 76 -1.04 -11.61 30.47
C ALA A 76 -2.37 -12.29 30.08
N GLY A 77 -2.38 -13.21 29.13
CA GLY A 77 -3.57 -13.94 28.68
C GLY A 77 -4.54 -13.10 27.82
N MET A 78 -4.07 -11.99 27.23
CA MET A 78 -4.89 -11.17 26.34
C MET A 78 -5.25 -11.94 25.08
N GLN A 79 -6.39 -11.63 24.51
CA GLN A 79 -6.84 -12.20 23.24
C GLN A 79 -6.65 -11.16 22.12
N PRO A 80 -6.29 -11.59 20.88
CA PRO A 80 -6.20 -10.68 19.74
C PRO A 80 -7.53 -9.96 19.50
N SER A 81 -7.48 -8.66 19.37
CA SER A 81 -8.66 -7.88 18.97
C SER A 81 -8.82 -7.93 17.46
N PHE A 82 -10.04 -8.18 16.98
CA PHE A 82 -10.39 -8.15 15.57
C PHE A 82 -11.41 -7.04 15.34
N MET A 83 -11.06 -6.10 14.47
CA MET A 83 -11.94 -5.00 14.08
C MET A 83 -12.39 -5.18 12.64
N GLN A 84 -13.70 -5.29 12.43
CA GLN A 84 -14.31 -5.22 11.11
C GLN A 84 -14.52 -3.77 10.68
N ASN A 85 -14.46 -3.52 9.38
CA ASN A 85 -14.67 -2.19 8.80
C ASN A 85 -13.80 -1.09 9.45
N ALA A 86 -12.54 -1.39 9.70
CA ALA A 86 -11.60 -0.47 10.34
C ALA A 86 -11.48 0.87 9.58
N PHE A 87 -11.61 0.86 8.24
CA PHE A 87 -11.65 2.09 7.46
C PHE A 87 -12.87 2.95 7.78
N ALA A 88 -14.06 2.38 7.79
CA ALA A 88 -15.28 3.14 8.10
C ALA A 88 -15.25 3.67 9.54
N TYR A 89 -14.73 2.88 10.48
CA TYR A 89 -14.52 3.32 11.86
C TYR A 89 -13.61 4.56 11.94
N ALA A 90 -12.50 4.56 11.21
CA ALA A 90 -11.53 5.67 11.22
C ALA A 90 -12.03 6.91 10.47
N ASN A 91 -13.01 6.76 9.56
CA ASN A 91 -13.49 7.82 8.66
C ASN A 91 -14.99 8.14 8.84
N GLU A 92 -15.48 8.15 10.09
CA GLU A 92 -16.82 8.60 10.47
C GLU A 92 -17.96 7.89 9.71
N GLY A 93 -17.76 6.61 9.39
CA GLY A 93 -18.72 5.79 8.65
C GLY A 93 -18.58 5.85 7.13
N LYS A 94 -17.62 6.59 6.58
CA LYS A 94 -17.32 6.54 5.14
C LYS A 94 -16.96 5.12 4.74
N GLU A 95 -17.54 4.63 3.67
CA GLU A 95 -17.27 3.30 3.14
C GLU A 95 -16.31 3.35 1.96
N LEU A 96 -15.56 2.27 1.75
CA LEU A 96 -14.76 2.07 0.56
C LEU A 96 -15.63 1.83 -0.68
N TYR A 97 -15.04 2.04 -1.84
CA TYR A 97 -15.72 1.91 -3.13
C TYR A 97 -15.99 0.45 -3.51
N MET A 98 -16.77 0.29 -4.59
CA MET A 98 -17.07 -1.01 -5.19
C MET A 98 -15.82 -1.65 -5.79
N ASP A 99 -15.85 -3.00 -5.81
CA ASP A 99 -14.83 -3.83 -6.43
C ASP A 99 -13.40 -3.55 -5.94
N PRO A 100 -13.13 -3.77 -4.63
CA PRO A 100 -11.76 -3.73 -4.12
C PRO A 100 -10.95 -4.84 -4.78
N VAL A 101 -9.81 -4.49 -5.38
CA VAL A 101 -9.01 -5.45 -6.16
C VAL A 101 -7.63 -5.68 -5.58
N ASP A 102 -7.04 -4.66 -4.97
CA ASP A 102 -5.69 -4.78 -4.43
C ASP A 102 -5.42 -3.75 -3.34
N VAL A 103 -4.42 -4.03 -2.51
CA VAL A 103 -3.93 -3.12 -1.48
C VAL A 103 -2.44 -3.31 -1.30
N ASP A 104 -1.72 -2.21 -1.21
CA ASP A 104 -0.28 -2.24 -0.95
C ASP A 104 0.14 -1.07 -0.06
N LYS A 105 1.32 -1.21 0.55
CA LYS A 105 1.91 -0.21 1.43
C LYS A 105 3.09 0.46 0.76
N VAL A 106 3.06 1.79 0.72
CA VAL A 106 4.17 2.62 0.25
C VAL A 106 4.51 3.65 1.32
N GLY A 107 5.65 3.50 1.93
CA GLY A 107 6.07 4.35 3.04
C GLY A 107 5.09 4.29 4.22
N ASN A 108 4.53 5.44 4.59
CA ASN A 108 3.58 5.57 5.69
C ASN A 108 2.11 5.42 5.27
N TYR A 109 1.84 5.08 4.02
CA TYR A 109 0.50 5.03 3.45
C TYR A 109 0.15 3.66 2.93
N LEU A 110 -1.13 3.33 3.01
CA LEU A 110 -1.73 2.20 2.32
C LEU A 110 -2.53 2.74 1.14
N TYR A 111 -2.45 2.05 0.03
CA TYR A 111 -3.15 2.37 -1.21
C TYR A 111 -4.12 1.24 -1.53
N ILE A 112 -5.40 1.55 -1.62
CA ILE A 112 -6.48 0.58 -1.84
C ILE A 112 -7.07 0.83 -3.21
N LEU A 113 -6.94 -0.15 -4.09
CA LEU A 113 -7.35 -0.07 -5.47
C LEU A 113 -8.76 -0.62 -5.67
N HIS A 114 -9.57 0.09 -6.43
CA HIS A 114 -10.94 -0.27 -6.79
C HIS A 114 -11.10 -0.32 -8.31
N GLY A 115 -11.45 -1.50 -8.83
CA GLY A 115 -11.53 -1.74 -10.27
C GLY A 115 -12.71 -1.03 -10.94
N GLU A 116 -13.93 -1.46 -10.67
CA GLU A 116 -15.14 -0.91 -11.30
C GLU A 116 -15.37 0.57 -10.98
N SER A 117 -15.03 0.99 -9.78
CA SER A 117 -15.13 2.39 -9.36
C SER A 117 -14.03 3.26 -9.95
N GLN A 118 -12.99 2.66 -10.51
CA GLN A 118 -11.82 3.35 -11.06
C GLN A 118 -11.17 4.32 -10.07
N LYS A 119 -11.05 3.89 -8.81
CA LYS A 119 -10.54 4.72 -7.71
C LYS A 119 -9.33 4.06 -7.05
N LEU A 120 -8.44 4.91 -6.54
CA LEU A 120 -7.37 4.53 -5.64
C LEU A 120 -7.47 5.41 -4.39
N VAL A 121 -7.64 4.79 -3.23
CA VAL A 121 -7.77 5.47 -1.96
C VAL A 121 -6.45 5.38 -1.20
N GLN A 122 -5.87 6.51 -0.87
CA GLN A 122 -4.69 6.62 -0.02
C GLN A 122 -5.12 6.85 1.42
N ILE A 123 -4.65 6.00 2.33
CA ILE A 123 -4.90 6.13 3.76
C ILE A 123 -3.59 6.15 4.55
N ASP A 124 -3.60 6.80 5.68
CA ASP A 124 -2.50 6.71 6.64
C ASP A 124 -2.45 5.31 7.26
N ALA A 125 -1.30 4.65 7.19
CA ALA A 125 -1.16 3.25 7.61
C ALA A 125 -1.31 3.04 9.13
N LYS A 126 -1.17 4.10 9.94
CA LYS A 126 -1.28 4.03 11.40
C LYS A 126 -2.69 4.33 11.89
N THR A 127 -3.39 5.21 11.21
CA THR A 127 -4.70 5.70 11.67
C THR A 127 -5.86 5.21 10.83
N PHE A 128 -5.61 4.67 9.65
CA PHE A 128 -6.56 4.32 8.59
C PHE A 128 -7.43 5.48 8.12
N LYS A 129 -7.02 6.70 8.47
CA LYS A 129 -7.67 7.90 7.96
C LYS A 129 -7.34 8.12 6.50
N GLU A 130 -8.36 8.46 5.74
CA GLU A 130 -8.20 8.85 4.34
C GLU A 130 -7.37 10.12 4.21
N ILE A 131 -6.41 10.10 3.31
CA ILE A 131 -5.52 11.21 3.00
C ILE A 131 -5.88 11.81 1.65
N TYR A 132 -6.05 10.95 0.63
CA TYR A 132 -6.32 11.39 -0.73
C TYR A 132 -7.02 10.30 -1.55
N GLU A 133 -7.70 10.74 -2.61
CA GLU A 133 -8.40 9.86 -3.53
C GLU A 133 -8.00 10.21 -4.97
N TYR A 134 -7.51 9.21 -5.68
CA TYR A 134 -7.17 9.30 -7.10
C TYR A 134 -8.31 8.77 -7.94
N ASP A 135 -8.59 9.42 -9.07
CA ASP A 135 -9.64 9.01 -10.01
C ASP A 135 -9.04 8.66 -11.37
N PHE A 136 -9.19 7.40 -11.80
CA PHE A 136 -8.72 6.94 -13.10
C PHE A 136 -9.68 7.30 -14.25
N LYS A 137 -10.87 7.84 -13.97
CA LYS A 137 -11.82 8.29 -14.98
C LYS A 137 -11.34 9.48 -15.79
N PHE A 138 -10.40 10.26 -15.25
CA PHE A 138 -9.76 11.35 -16.01
C PHE A 138 -8.85 10.86 -17.14
N TYR A 139 -8.55 9.60 -17.15
CA TYR A 139 -7.91 8.98 -18.27
C TYR A 139 -8.96 8.76 -19.35
N GLU A 140 -8.82 9.40 -20.52
CA GLU A 140 -9.68 9.22 -21.70
C GLU A 140 -9.76 7.77 -22.21
N LEU A 141 -9.13 6.89 -21.50
CA LEU A 141 -8.94 5.50 -21.84
C LEU A 141 -9.78 4.69 -20.87
N ASN A 142 -10.40 3.66 -21.38
CA ASN A 142 -11.19 2.69 -20.60
C ASN A 142 -10.27 1.91 -19.62
N PHE A 143 -9.68 2.66 -18.66
CA PHE A 143 -8.72 2.14 -17.69
C PHE A 143 -9.47 1.57 -16.49
N VAL A 144 -9.59 0.26 -16.42
CA VAL A 144 -10.18 -0.43 -15.27
C VAL A 144 -9.03 -0.98 -14.41
N PRO A 145 -8.71 -0.36 -13.28
CA PRO A 145 -7.63 -0.81 -12.41
C PRO A 145 -7.76 -2.29 -12.04
N GLY A 146 -6.66 -3.01 -12.10
CA GLY A 146 -6.62 -4.45 -11.81
C GLY A 146 -5.59 -4.85 -10.77
N ARG A 147 -4.46 -4.16 -10.70
CA ARG A 147 -3.39 -4.49 -9.76
C ARG A 147 -2.54 -3.27 -9.43
N LEU A 148 -2.10 -3.19 -8.17
CA LEU A 148 -1.06 -2.29 -7.70
C LEU A 148 0.31 -2.94 -7.90
N MET A 149 1.26 -2.11 -8.29
CA MET A 149 2.67 -2.46 -8.40
C MET A 149 3.46 -1.46 -7.57
N ALA A 150 3.20 -1.49 -6.28
CA ALA A 150 3.87 -0.64 -5.33
C ALA A 150 5.21 -1.25 -4.91
N TYR A 151 6.17 -0.39 -4.67
CA TYR A 151 7.47 -0.74 -4.14
C TYR A 151 7.63 -0.12 -2.74
N ASP A 152 7.86 -0.94 -1.73
CA ASP A 152 8.09 -0.48 -0.35
C ASP A 152 9.53 0.00 -0.16
N GLY A 153 9.96 0.96 -0.97
CA GLY A 153 11.22 1.67 -0.76
C GLY A 153 11.00 2.92 0.08
N LYS A 154 11.89 3.19 1.02
CA LYS A 154 11.85 4.38 1.90
C LYS A 154 11.67 5.72 1.18
N PHE A 155 11.88 5.76 -0.13
CA PHE A 155 11.84 6.94 -0.98
C PHE A 155 10.92 6.81 -2.19
N SER A 156 10.08 5.78 -2.23
CA SER A 156 9.19 5.62 -3.37
C SER A 156 8.10 6.70 -3.34
N THR A 157 8.21 7.62 -4.30
CA THR A 157 7.22 8.68 -4.53
C THR A 157 6.30 8.34 -5.69
N GLU A 158 6.51 7.19 -6.32
CA GLU A 158 5.77 6.73 -7.48
C GLU A 158 5.63 5.21 -7.51
N PHE A 159 4.54 4.74 -8.07
CA PHE A 159 4.28 3.33 -8.33
C PHE A 159 3.34 3.18 -9.53
N GLU A 160 3.22 1.97 -10.03
CA GLU A 160 2.39 1.69 -11.19
C GLU A 160 1.08 1.01 -10.80
N VAL A 161 0.05 1.23 -11.62
CA VAL A 161 -1.22 0.52 -11.61
C VAL A 161 -1.42 -0.14 -12.95
N VAL A 162 -1.63 -1.45 -12.95
CA VAL A 162 -1.93 -2.21 -14.18
C VAL A 162 -3.43 -2.37 -14.31
N SER A 163 -3.96 -2.05 -15.48
CA SER A 163 -5.39 -2.19 -15.76
C SER A 163 -5.75 -3.63 -16.20
N ARG A 164 -7.02 -3.98 -16.06
CA ARG A 164 -7.55 -5.28 -16.49
C ARG A 164 -7.49 -5.47 -18.02
N ASN A 165 -7.38 -4.40 -18.76
CA ASN A 165 -7.21 -4.43 -20.22
C ASN A 165 -5.76 -4.32 -20.68
N GLY A 166 -4.81 -4.28 -19.74
CA GLY A 166 -3.38 -4.34 -20.02
C GLY A 166 -2.68 -2.99 -20.22
N GLY A 167 -3.35 -1.89 -19.92
CA GLY A 167 -2.71 -0.58 -19.81
C GLY A 167 -1.96 -0.44 -18.47
N VAL A 168 -0.98 0.46 -18.43
CA VAL A 168 -0.24 0.79 -17.21
C VAL A 168 -0.32 2.29 -16.97
N ALA A 169 -0.65 2.67 -15.74
CA ALA A 169 -0.61 4.05 -15.27
C ALA A 169 0.44 4.21 -14.17
N MET A 170 1.07 5.36 -14.12
CA MET A 170 2.00 5.75 -13.04
C MET A 170 1.30 6.70 -12.09
N VAL A 171 1.34 6.39 -10.81
CA VAL A 171 0.83 7.24 -9.73
C VAL A 171 2.01 7.96 -9.08
N GLN A 172 2.01 9.28 -9.11
CA GLN A 172 3.00 10.11 -8.43
C GLN A 172 2.39 10.69 -7.16
N THR A 173 2.86 10.19 -6.02
CA THR A 173 2.24 10.47 -4.72
C THR A 173 2.48 11.91 -4.24
N GLN A 174 3.64 12.49 -4.54
CA GLN A 174 3.96 13.87 -4.17
C GLN A 174 3.13 14.90 -4.95
N GLN A 175 2.84 14.61 -6.21
CA GLN A 175 2.05 15.48 -7.07
C GLN A 175 0.55 15.18 -6.99
N GLN A 176 0.19 14.10 -6.30
CA GLN A 176 -1.18 13.59 -6.23
C GLN A 176 -1.80 13.43 -7.63
N ALA A 177 -1.03 12.88 -8.55
CA ALA A 177 -1.37 12.80 -9.96
C ALA A 177 -1.19 11.40 -10.54
N ILE A 178 -1.94 11.11 -11.61
CA ILE A 178 -1.84 9.88 -12.40
C ILE A 178 -1.41 10.25 -13.80
N PHE A 179 -0.46 9.50 -14.34
CA PHE A 179 0.07 9.67 -15.69
C PHE A 179 0.01 8.37 -16.47
N PRO A 180 -0.13 8.40 -17.81
CA PRO A 180 0.14 7.25 -18.63
C PRO A 180 1.56 6.79 -18.44
N PHE A 181 1.76 5.48 -18.41
CA PHE A 181 3.11 4.96 -18.42
C PHE A 181 3.75 5.24 -19.80
N PRO A 182 4.87 5.98 -19.85
CA PRO A 182 5.43 6.44 -21.12
C PRO A 182 5.84 5.27 -22.03
N GLY A 183 5.49 5.34 -23.31
CA GLY A 183 5.95 4.41 -24.33
C GLY A 183 5.39 3.00 -24.28
N LEU A 184 4.49 2.68 -23.36
CA LEU A 184 3.80 1.39 -23.32
C LEU A 184 2.43 1.54 -23.97
N PRO A 185 2.18 0.91 -25.14
CA PRO A 185 0.86 0.90 -25.75
C PRO A 185 -0.16 0.26 -24.79
N GLN A 186 -1.41 0.68 -24.91
CA GLN A 186 -2.50 0.02 -24.19
C GLN A 186 -2.68 -1.42 -24.63
N GLU A 187 -3.28 -2.22 -23.75
CA GLU A 187 -3.58 -3.63 -24.02
C GLU A 187 -2.36 -4.53 -24.26
N THR A 188 -1.18 -4.15 -23.78
CA THR A 188 0.05 -4.88 -24.02
C THR A 188 0.49 -5.81 -22.91
N VAL A 189 0.01 -5.55 -21.68
CA VAL A 189 0.46 -6.25 -20.46
C VAL A 189 -0.62 -7.16 -19.91
N TYR A 190 -0.23 -8.34 -19.44
CA TYR A 190 -1.11 -9.22 -18.67
C TYR A 190 -1.17 -8.76 -17.21
N THR A 191 -2.37 -8.51 -16.71
CA THR A 191 -2.59 -7.83 -15.42
C THR A 191 -2.02 -8.58 -14.22
N ASP A 192 -2.12 -9.92 -14.19
CA ASP A 192 -1.79 -10.70 -12.99
C ASP A 192 -0.31 -11.10 -12.89
N ALA A 193 0.50 -10.64 -13.81
CA ALA A 193 1.82 -11.21 -14.00
C ALA A 193 2.94 -10.19 -14.13
N TYR A 194 2.69 -8.98 -13.69
CA TYR A 194 3.72 -7.96 -13.56
C TYR A 194 4.48 -8.15 -12.26
N ASP A 195 5.79 -7.99 -12.31
CA ASP A 195 6.63 -7.83 -11.13
C ASP A 195 7.57 -6.63 -11.31
N ARG A 196 7.88 -5.96 -10.22
CA ARG A 196 8.82 -4.86 -10.19
C ARG A 196 10.04 -5.31 -9.41
N PRO A 197 11.17 -5.50 -10.06
CA PRO A 197 12.42 -5.81 -9.37
C PRO A 197 12.76 -4.73 -8.34
N SER A 198 13.38 -5.15 -7.25
CA SER A 198 13.77 -4.29 -6.15
C SER A 198 14.68 -3.15 -6.60
N TYR A 199 14.69 -2.09 -5.81
CA TYR A 199 15.29 -0.80 -6.08
C TYR A 199 16.82 -0.81 -6.26
N THR A 200 17.50 -1.90 -5.98
CA THR A 200 18.96 -1.91 -5.88
C THR A 200 19.69 -1.89 -7.21
N SER A 201 19.07 -2.27 -8.32
CA SER A 201 19.83 -2.46 -9.56
C SER A 201 19.40 -1.62 -10.74
N SER A 202 18.17 -1.21 -10.86
CA SER A 202 17.72 -0.32 -11.95
C SER A 202 16.21 -0.12 -11.86
N MET A 203 15.70 0.96 -12.39
CA MET A 203 14.26 1.17 -12.58
C MET A 203 13.70 0.23 -13.66
N THR A 204 14.14 -1.03 -13.67
CA THR A 204 13.69 -2.04 -14.62
C THR A 204 12.36 -2.60 -14.18
N ARG A 205 11.44 -2.75 -15.11
CA ARG A 205 10.13 -3.35 -14.89
C ARG A 205 9.99 -4.54 -15.82
N VAL A 206 9.47 -5.62 -15.29
CA VAL A 206 9.28 -6.87 -16.03
C VAL A 206 7.80 -7.15 -16.17
N PHE A 207 7.36 -7.43 -17.38
CA PHE A 207 5.97 -7.65 -17.73
C PHE A 207 5.79 -9.00 -18.43
N ILE A 208 4.61 -9.56 -18.30
CA ILE A 208 4.14 -10.59 -19.21
C ILE A 208 3.28 -9.92 -20.29
N SER A 209 3.51 -10.29 -21.55
CA SER A 209 2.65 -9.86 -22.65
C SER A 209 1.19 -10.25 -22.41
N LYS A 210 0.25 -9.48 -22.95
CA LYS A 210 -1.19 -9.74 -22.82
C LYS A 210 -1.57 -11.16 -23.27
N ASP A 211 -0.97 -11.65 -24.33
CA ASP A 211 -1.22 -12.99 -24.86
C ASP A 211 -0.48 -14.09 -24.09
N ARG A 212 0.36 -13.68 -23.14
CA ARG A 212 1.11 -14.56 -22.24
C ARG A 212 2.14 -15.45 -22.96
N ASP A 213 2.61 -15.00 -24.08
CA ASP A 213 3.59 -15.69 -24.94
C ASP A 213 4.99 -15.09 -24.88
N ALA A 214 5.17 -14.00 -24.14
CA ALA A 214 6.45 -13.33 -24.00
C ALA A 214 6.62 -12.73 -22.59
N VAL A 215 7.87 -12.60 -22.18
CA VAL A 215 8.31 -11.78 -21.04
C VAL A 215 9.08 -10.61 -21.60
N CYS A 216 8.65 -9.42 -21.25
CA CYS A 216 9.23 -8.17 -21.71
C CYS A 216 9.77 -7.38 -20.54
N TRP A 217 10.80 -6.61 -20.75
CA TRP A 217 11.33 -5.70 -19.75
C TRP A 217 11.45 -4.29 -20.29
N SER A 218 11.31 -3.32 -19.43
CA SER A 218 11.60 -1.93 -19.73
C SER A 218 12.55 -1.35 -18.70
N GLY A 219 13.60 -0.69 -19.14
CA GLY A 219 14.50 0.09 -18.29
C GLY A 219 14.07 1.54 -18.33
N ALA A 220 13.89 2.17 -17.17
CA ALA A 220 13.77 3.60 -17.08
C ALA A 220 15.11 4.15 -16.64
N ASN A 221 15.94 4.58 -17.57
CA ASN A 221 16.86 5.66 -17.28
C ASN A 221 16.01 6.92 -17.26
N GLY A 222 15.94 7.63 -16.14
CA GLY A 222 14.98 8.73 -15.88
C GLY A 222 14.96 9.91 -16.86
N TYR A 223 15.58 9.75 -18.03
CA TYR A 223 15.62 10.69 -19.13
C TYR A 223 15.37 10.09 -20.51
N ASP A 224 15.21 8.75 -20.60
CA ASP A 224 14.91 8.14 -21.89
C ASP A 224 13.42 7.78 -21.96
N PRO A 225 12.60 8.54 -22.71
CA PRO A 225 11.19 8.25 -22.87
C PRO A 225 10.94 7.00 -23.73
N PHE A 226 11.98 6.35 -24.22
CA PHE A 226 11.87 5.19 -25.08
C PHE A 226 11.86 3.90 -24.24
N PHE A 227 10.71 3.58 -23.68
CA PHE A 227 10.45 2.22 -23.23
C PHE A 227 10.41 1.31 -24.44
N SER A 228 11.44 0.53 -24.60
CA SER A 228 11.43 -0.50 -25.62
C SER A 228 10.66 -1.72 -25.12
N TYR A 229 9.36 -1.78 -25.41
CA TYR A 229 8.58 -3.03 -25.36
C TYR A 229 9.24 -4.13 -26.24
N GLN A 230 10.21 -3.76 -27.04
CA GLN A 230 10.92 -4.64 -28.00
C GLN A 230 11.90 -5.62 -27.35
N ASN A 231 12.21 -5.48 -26.08
CA ASN A 231 13.10 -6.40 -25.38
C ASN A 231 12.34 -7.60 -24.82
N CYS A 232 11.65 -8.33 -25.66
CA CYS A 232 10.99 -9.56 -25.26
C CYS A 232 11.96 -10.73 -25.34
N PHE A 233 11.89 -11.62 -24.37
CA PHE A 233 12.69 -12.84 -24.36
C PHE A 233 12.01 -13.88 -25.28
N ASP A 234 12.61 -14.15 -26.42
CA ASP A 234 12.14 -15.19 -27.39
C ASP A 234 12.06 -16.59 -26.79
N TYR A 235 12.78 -16.83 -25.68
CA TYR A 235 12.74 -18.09 -24.95
C TYR A 235 11.31 -18.53 -24.58
N PHE A 236 10.41 -17.59 -24.37
CA PHE A 236 9.02 -17.88 -23.99
C PHE A 236 8.07 -17.97 -25.19
N LYS A 237 8.54 -17.74 -26.40
CA LYS A 237 7.79 -17.82 -27.65
C LYS A 237 7.17 -19.18 -27.79
N ASN A 238 6.17 -19.65 -27.77
CA ASN A 238 5.55 -20.99 -27.76
C ASN A 238 5.28 -21.57 -26.37
N ARG A 239 5.47 -20.78 -25.31
CA ARG A 239 5.12 -21.17 -23.95
C ARG A 239 4.05 -20.24 -23.42
N LYS A 240 3.18 -20.75 -22.57
CA LYS A 240 2.25 -19.90 -21.84
C LYS A 240 2.89 -19.45 -20.54
N VAL A 241 3.27 -18.20 -20.46
CA VAL A 241 3.77 -17.60 -19.21
C VAL A 241 2.59 -17.44 -18.23
N ILE A 242 2.76 -17.90 -17.01
CA ILE A 242 1.70 -17.92 -16.01
C ILE A 242 1.87 -16.79 -15.02
N LYS A 243 3.09 -16.64 -14.47
CA LYS A 243 3.38 -15.66 -13.43
C LYS A 243 4.85 -15.32 -13.39
N LEU A 244 5.16 -14.11 -12.91
CA LEU A 244 6.48 -13.68 -12.47
C LEU A 244 6.51 -13.60 -10.95
N PHE A 245 7.65 -13.85 -10.35
CA PHE A 245 7.94 -13.50 -8.97
C PHE A 245 9.42 -13.22 -8.80
N GLN A 246 9.75 -12.43 -7.81
CA GLN A 246 11.12 -12.04 -7.48
C GLN A 246 11.51 -12.64 -6.13
N ASN A 247 12.77 -13.02 -5.98
CA ASN A 247 13.35 -13.40 -4.69
C ASN A 247 13.97 -12.17 -3.99
N LEU A 248 14.54 -12.38 -2.81
CA LEU A 248 15.21 -11.35 -2.03
C LEU A 248 16.55 -10.89 -2.64
N ASP A 249 17.09 -11.65 -3.59
CA ASP A 249 18.36 -11.37 -4.28
C ASP A 249 18.14 -10.65 -5.63
N ASP A 250 16.91 -10.16 -5.87
CA ASP A 250 16.48 -9.47 -7.08
C ASP A 250 16.44 -10.34 -8.36
N ASP A 251 16.50 -11.66 -8.23
CA ASP A 251 16.29 -12.55 -9.36
C ASP A 251 14.82 -12.66 -9.71
N VAL A 252 14.49 -12.55 -10.98
CA VAL A 252 13.13 -12.71 -11.50
C VAL A 252 12.93 -14.13 -12.00
N TYR A 253 11.96 -14.80 -11.40
CA TYR A 253 11.57 -16.17 -11.80
C TYR A 253 10.29 -16.12 -12.62
N VAL A 254 10.27 -16.93 -13.66
CA VAL A 254 9.15 -17.05 -14.58
C VAL A 254 8.53 -18.44 -14.48
N ILE A 255 7.26 -18.49 -14.11
CA ILE A 255 6.47 -19.71 -14.21
C ILE A 255 5.85 -19.77 -15.60
N SER A 256 6.18 -20.79 -16.37
CA SER A 256 5.65 -20.99 -17.71
C SER A 256 5.14 -22.42 -17.90
N ARG A 257 4.26 -22.62 -18.88
CA ARG A 257 3.74 -23.94 -19.28
C ARG A 257 4.13 -24.24 -20.72
N ASP A 258 4.69 -25.42 -20.94
CA ASP A 258 5.15 -25.92 -22.20
C ASP A 258 4.60 -27.36 -22.39
N GLY A 259 3.72 -27.58 -23.36
CA GLY A 259 3.14 -28.89 -23.62
C GLY A 259 2.48 -29.57 -22.41
N GLY A 260 1.90 -28.82 -21.50
CA GLY A 260 1.28 -29.34 -20.28
C GLY A 260 2.20 -29.43 -19.06
N GLN A 261 3.50 -29.25 -19.22
CA GLN A 261 4.47 -29.20 -18.12
C GLN A 261 4.63 -27.76 -17.61
N THR A 262 4.62 -27.60 -16.28
CA THR A 262 4.94 -26.31 -15.63
C THR A 262 6.43 -26.25 -15.34
N LYS A 263 7.08 -25.18 -15.73
CA LYS A 263 8.52 -24.93 -15.52
C LYS A 263 8.70 -23.60 -14.79
N ILE A 264 9.72 -23.56 -13.95
CA ILE A 264 10.25 -22.33 -13.34
C ILE A 264 11.60 -22.08 -13.97
N THR A 265 11.81 -20.89 -14.49
CA THR A 265 13.05 -20.47 -15.15
C THR A 265 13.58 -19.23 -14.49
#